data_1a6bf4ebf97eedb9f96ee471bf112555
#
_entry.id   1a6bf4ebf97eedb9f96ee471bf112555
#
_cell.length_a   1.000
_cell.length_b   1.000
_cell.length_c   1.000
_cell.angle_alpha   90.00
_cell.angle_beta   90.00
_cell.angle_gamma   90.00
#
_symmetry.space_group_name_H-M   'P 1'
#
loop_
_entity.id
_entity.type
_entity.pdbx_description
1 polymer ?
#
loop_
_entity_poly.entity_id
_entity_poly.type
_entity_poly.pdbx_seq_one_letter_code
_entity_poly.pdbx_strand_id
1 'polypeptide(L)'
;MTVDPPWALLAELTHACPLRCGYCSNPIELVSRSAELTGEQWADVFDQAAGLGVVQTHLSGGEPLLRRDLPQIVRAADTAGLYTQLVTSGVGLTEPRLATLVAGGLRSVQLSVQHTRPDASERIAGARSFAAKERAARLIRTAGLPFGLNAVLHRANIDAVDELIDLALAWGADRIELANTQFHGWALRNRTALLPSHDQIARARAVVARRRELLGKLLELVWVAPDHVDGTAKPCMGGWGAVSLTVAPDGTVLPCPAAASLPGLDPPNVRAHRLDWIWWHSPAFTAYRGESWMRDPCRGCALRGVDHGGCRCQAYALTGDATRTDPACRLAPDHALVRNLVDRAAKPRGDLTHVHRAYREEGP
;
A
#
# COMPACT_ATOMS: atom_id res chain seq x y z
N MET A 1 -3.28 -21.09 -16.95
CA MET A 1 -2.74 -19.79 -17.38
C MET A 1 -1.29 -19.70 -16.90
N THR A 2 -0.36 -19.49 -17.81
CA THR A 2 1.00 -19.10 -17.45
C THR A 2 0.93 -17.64 -16.98
N VAL A 3 1.34 -17.37 -15.75
CA VAL A 3 1.52 -16.01 -15.24
C VAL A 3 2.85 -15.50 -15.76
N ASP A 4 2.95 -14.23 -16.15
CA ASP A 4 4.20 -13.61 -16.54
C ASP A 4 5.15 -13.41 -15.34
N PRO A 5 6.45 -13.18 -15.56
CA PRO A 5 7.35 -12.73 -14.51
C PRO A 5 6.82 -11.46 -13.83
N PRO A 6 7.10 -11.25 -12.53
CA PRO A 6 6.71 -10.02 -11.85
C PRO A 6 7.51 -8.84 -12.38
N TRP A 7 6.88 -7.68 -12.52
CA TRP A 7 7.59 -6.48 -12.95
C TRP A 7 7.88 -5.48 -11.81
N ALA A 8 7.32 -5.70 -10.61
CA ALA A 8 7.53 -4.84 -9.45
C ALA A 8 7.76 -5.63 -8.15
N LEU A 9 8.64 -5.09 -7.31
CA LEU A 9 8.91 -5.55 -5.95
C LEU A 9 8.53 -4.46 -4.94
N LEU A 10 7.66 -4.78 -3.98
CA LEU A 10 7.51 -3.99 -2.77
C LEU A 10 8.47 -4.54 -1.71
N ALA A 11 9.50 -3.78 -1.38
CA ALA A 11 10.48 -4.11 -0.34
C ALA A 11 10.09 -3.39 0.96
N GLU A 12 9.48 -4.11 1.91
CA GLU A 12 9.19 -3.57 3.23
C GLU A 12 10.44 -3.70 4.10
N LEU A 13 11.25 -2.63 4.17
CA LEU A 13 12.57 -2.68 4.77
C LEU A 13 12.55 -2.82 6.30
N THR A 14 11.51 -2.30 6.93
CA THR A 14 11.31 -2.30 8.39
C THR A 14 9.85 -2.10 8.74
N HIS A 15 9.41 -2.63 9.87
CA HIS A 15 8.11 -2.26 10.44
C HIS A 15 8.21 -1.09 11.44
N ALA A 16 9.41 -0.65 11.83
CA ALA A 16 9.57 0.54 12.65
C ALA A 16 9.08 1.80 11.92
N CYS A 17 8.37 2.68 12.63
CA CYS A 17 7.83 3.91 12.06
C CYS A 17 7.65 4.96 13.16
N PRO A 18 8.01 6.24 12.93
CA PRO A 18 7.78 7.31 13.90
C PRO A 18 6.31 7.75 13.94
N LEU A 19 5.50 7.34 12.94
CA LEU A 19 4.07 7.61 12.89
C LEU A 19 3.27 6.45 13.48
N ARG A 20 2.04 6.76 13.91
CA ARG A 20 1.10 5.81 14.51
C ARG A 20 -0.27 5.88 13.86
N CYS A 21 -0.30 5.94 12.53
CA CYS A 21 -1.52 6.13 11.75
C CYS A 21 -2.57 5.07 12.05
N GLY A 22 -3.80 5.48 12.37
CA GLY A 22 -4.91 4.55 12.60
C GLY A 22 -5.35 3.79 11.34
N TYR A 23 -5.03 4.30 10.15
CA TYR A 23 -5.31 3.66 8.86
C TYR A 23 -4.17 2.76 8.35
N CYS A 24 -3.14 2.51 9.15
CA CYS A 24 -2.00 1.70 8.72
C CYS A 24 -2.45 0.28 8.36
N SER A 25 -2.06 -0.19 7.17
CA SER A 25 -2.37 -1.54 6.68
C SER A 25 -1.32 -2.59 7.06
N ASN A 26 -0.21 -2.19 7.71
CA ASN A 26 0.76 -3.15 8.23
C ASN A 26 0.10 -4.13 9.21
N PRO A 27 0.63 -5.36 9.35
CA PRO A 27 0.07 -6.35 10.27
C PRO A 27 0.04 -5.84 11.71
N ILE A 28 -0.80 -6.45 12.54
CA ILE A 28 -0.86 -6.12 13.98
C ILE A 28 0.41 -6.58 14.68
N GLU A 29 0.88 -7.77 14.33
CA GLU A 29 2.17 -8.32 14.80
C GLU A 29 3.26 -7.80 13.87
N LEU A 30 4.07 -6.91 14.40
CA LEU A 30 5.13 -6.26 13.66
C LEU A 30 6.45 -7.00 13.84
N VAL A 31 7.19 -7.17 12.75
CA VAL A 31 8.54 -7.76 12.79
C VAL A 31 9.46 -6.91 13.66
N SER A 32 10.21 -7.54 14.57
CA SER A 32 11.22 -6.88 15.38
C SER A 32 12.43 -6.48 14.53
N ARG A 33 13.17 -5.46 14.95
CA ARG A 33 14.38 -5.02 14.23
C ARG A 33 15.47 -6.10 14.16
N SER A 34 15.53 -6.96 15.16
CA SER A 34 16.50 -8.07 15.20
C SER A 34 16.22 -9.16 14.17
N ALA A 35 14.98 -9.28 13.70
CA ALA A 35 14.57 -10.24 12.69
C ALA A 35 14.65 -9.68 11.26
N GLU A 36 14.87 -8.37 11.09
CA GLU A 36 14.94 -7.73 9.77
C GLU A 36 16.10 -8.26 8.93
N LEU A 37 15.90 -8.29 7.61
CA LEU A 37 16.97 -8.60 6.66
C LEU A 37 18.08 -7.54 6.75
N THR A 38 19.34 -7.99 6.67
CA THR A 38 20.52 -7.10 6.55
C THR A 38 20.57 -6.45 5.17
N GLY A 39 21.43 -5.40 5.02
CA GLY A 39 21.68 -4.79 3.70
C GLY A 39 22.21 -5.77 2.65
N GLU A 40 23.03 -6.74 3.07
CA GLU A 40 23.55 -7.80 2.19
C GLU A 40 22.46 -8.77 1.74
N GLN A 41 21.56 -9.15 2.65
CA GLN A 41 20.42 -9.99 2.30
C GLN A 41 19.44 -9.27 1.36
N TRP A 42 19.26 -7.95 1.53
CA TRP A 42 18.49 -7.15 0.58
C TRP A 42 19.17 -7.07 -0.80
N ALA A 43 20.51 -6.99 -0.87
CA ALA A 43 21.23 -7.04 -2.14
C ALA A 43 20.96 -8.34 -2.90
N ASP A 44 21.03 -9.48 -2.21
CA ASP A 44 20.70 -10.79 -2.79
C ASP A 44 19.22 -10.85 -3.27
N VAL A 45 18.29 -10.28 -2.49
CA VAL A 45 16.87 -10.18 -2.90
C VAL A 45 16.72 -9.36 -4.19
N PHE A 46 17.41 -8.23 -4.32
CA PHE A 46 17.33 -7.40 -5.54
C PHE A 46 17.96 -8.07 -6.76
N ASP A 47 19.09 -8.74 -6.61
CA ASP A 47 19.70 -9.52 -7.69
C ASP A 47 18.78 -10.64 -8.18
N GLN A 48 18.16 -11.36 -7.25
CA GLN A 48 17.18 -12.40 -7.58
C GLN A 48 15.92 -11.81 -8.23
N ALA A 49 15.44 -10.67 -7.76
CA ALA A 49 14.25 -10.00 -8.32
C ALA A 49 14.52 -9.52 -9.75
N ALA A 50 15.67 -8.89 -10.01
CA ALA A 50 16.09 -8.48 -11.35
C ALA A 50 16.22 -9.68 -12.29
N GLY A 51 16.86 -10.76 -11.84
CA GLY A 51 16.97 -12.02 -12.59
C GLY A 51 15.61 -12.68 -12.89
N LEU A 52 14.57 -12.43 -12.07
CA LEU A 52 13.21 -12.91 -12.28
C LEU A 52 12.43 -12.04 -13.27
N GLY A 53 12.89 -10.82 -13.60
CA GLY A 53 12.23 -9.88 -14.52
C GLY A 53 11.65 -8.63 -13.85
N VAL A 54 11.86 -8.45 -12.55
CA VAL A 54 11.47 -7.21 -11.86
C VAL A 54 12.27 -6.03 -12.43
N VAL A 55 11.58 -4.94 -12.77
CA VAL A 55 12.20 -3.72 -13.31
C VAL A 55 12.18 -2.55 -12.34
N GLN A 56 11.33 -2.62 -11.30
CA GLN A 56 11.25 -1.55 -10.30
C GLN A 56 11.07 -2.09 -8.89
N THR A 57 11.61 -1.37 -7.91
CA THR A 57 11.41 -1.64 -6.49
C THR A 57 10.92 -0.41 -5.75
N HIS A 58 9.95 -0.63 -4.87
CA HIS A 58 9.43 0.37 -3.93
C HIS A 58 9.99 0.06 -2.54
N LEU A 59 10.96 0.87 -2.09
CA LEU A 59 11.51 0.78 -0.74
C LEU A 59 10.54 1.41 0.25
N SER A 60 9.89 0.59 1.04
CA SER A 60 8.76 0.93 1.90
C SER A 60 8.84 0.23 3.27
N GLY A 61 7.69 -0.01 3.89
CA GLY A 61 7.53 -0.70 5.17
C GLY A 61 6.81 0.14 6.21
N GLY A 62 7.41 0.34 7.39
CA GLY A 62 7.03 1.39 8.32
C GLY A 62 7.56 2.74 7.84
N GLU A 63 8.84 3.02 8.16
CA GLU A 63 9.55 4.20 7.65
C GLU A 63 10.98 3.81 7.28
N PRO A 64 11.29 3.71 5.98
CA PRO A 64 12.63 3.32 5.50
C PRO A 64 13.76 4.22 6.00
N LEU A 65 13.47 5.51 6.23
CA LEU A 65 14.44 6.46 6.76
C LEU A 65 14.92 6.11 8.18
N LEU A 66 14.30 5.18 8.90
CA LEU A 66 14.80 4.70 10.20
C LEU A 66 15.97 3.70 10.05
N ARG A 67 16.18 3.14 8.87
CA ARG A 67 17.32 2.27 8.62
C ARG A 67 18.60 3.07 8.40
N ARG A 68 19.65 2.71 9.12
CA ARG A 68 20.96 3.36 8.98
C ARG A 68 21.68 2.94 7.69
N ASP A 69 21.43 1.71 7.24
CA ASP A 69 21.98 1.10 6.03
C ASP A 69 21.15 1.37 4.77
N LEU A 70 20.11 2.23 4.83
CA LEU A 70 19.30 2.59 3.66
C LEU A 70 20.13 3.03 2.43
N PRO A 71 21.23 3.82 2.56
CA PRO A 71 22.05 4.18 1.40
C PRO A 71 22.70 2.97 0.71
N GLN A 72 23.09 1.94 1.47
CA GLN A 72 23.64 0.71 0.94
C GLN A 72 22.56 -0.11 0.22
N ILE A 73 21.34 -0.17 0.79
CA ILE A 73 20.17 -0.85 0.20
C ILE A 73 19.76 -0.18 -1.13
N VAL A 74 19.71 1.16 -1.17
CA VAL A 74 19.43 1.90 -2.42
C VAL A 74 20.47 1.59 -3.49
N ARG A 75 21.75 1.61 -3.13
CA ARG A 75 22.85 1.29 -4.07
C ARG A 75 22.77 -0.15 -4.58
N ALA A 76 22.42 -1.10 -3.73
CA ALA A 76 22.25 -2.49 -4.13
C ALA A 76 21.11 -2.64 -5.15
N ALA A 77 19.98 -1.97 -4.93
CA ALA A 77 18.85 -1.98 -5.87
C ALA A 77 19.24 -1.35 -7.23
N ASP A 78 19.96 -0.22 -7.23
CA ASP A 78 20.45 0.42 -8.46
C ASP A 78 21.49 -0.45 -9.18
N THR A 79 22.40 -1.12 -8.44
CA THR A 79 23.39 -2.04 -8.99
C THR A 79 22.72 -3.26 -9.66
N ALA A 80 21.63 -3.76 -9.09
CA ALA A 80 20.81 -4.81 -9.70
C ALA A 80 20.01 -4.33 -10.93
N GLY A 81 20.06 -3.03 -11.28
CA GLY A 81 19.38 -2.44 -12.43
C GLY A 81 17.90 -2.10 -12.18
N LEU A 82 17.46 -2.06 -10.94
CA LEU A 82 16.06 -1.75 -10.59
C LEU A 82 15.82 -0.24 -10.55
N TYR A 83 14.71 0.22 -11.14
CA TYR A 83 14.22 1.57 -10.90
C TYR A 83 13.78 1.68 -9.43
N THR A 84 14.51 2.48 -8.65
CA THR A 84 14.35 2.53 -7.19
C THR A 84 13.52 3.73 -6.76
N GLN A 85 12.36 3.49 -6.15
CA GLN A 85 11.50 4.49 -5.54
C GLN A 85 11.54 4.39 -4.01
N LEU A 86 11.66 5.53 -3.32
CA LEU A 86 11.49 5.60 -1.88
C LEU A 86 10.05 6.01 -1.54
N VAL A 87 9.35 5.18 -0.75
CA VAL A 87 8.03 5.47 -0.17
C VAL A 87 8.23 5.85 1.30
N THR A 88 7.98 7.12 1.66
CA THR A 88 8.35 7.64 2.97
C THR A 88 7.32 8.61 3.54
N SER A 89 7.31 8.76 4.84
CA SER A 89 6.63 9.87 5.53
C SER A 89 7.41 11.19 5.47
N GLY A 90 8.67 11.16 5.05
CA GLY A 90 9.58 12.31 5.05
C GLY A 90 10.16 12.69 6.42
N VAL A 91 9.73 12.01 7.48
CA VAL A 91 10.26 12.28 8.84
C VAL A 91 11.69 11.77 8.92
N GLY A 92 12.63 12.68 9.24
CA GLY A 92 14.06 12.36 9.30
C GLY A 92 14.80 12.48 7.96
N LEU A 93 14.14 12.98 6.90
CA LEU A 93 14.83 13.32 5.66
C LEU A 93 15.58 14.65 5.83
N THR A 94 16.89 14.64 5.54
CA THR A 94 17.77 15.81 5.54
C THR A 94 18.42 15.94 4.16
N GLU A 95 18.93 17.13 3.84
CA GLU A 95 19.60 17.38 2.56
C GLU A 95 20.79 16.44 2.33
N PRO A 96 21.76 16.28 3.28
CA PRO A 96 22.88 15.38 3.10
C PRO A 96 22.44 13.92 2.89
N ARG A 97 21.38 13.51 3.61
CA ARG A 97 20.83 12.15 3.48
C ARG A 97 20.22 11.94 2.11
N LEU A 98 19.40 12.89 1.63
CA LEU A 98 18.81 12.80 0.29
C LEU A 98 19.91 12.77 -0.79
N ALA A 99 20.92 13.65 -0.68
CA ALA A 99 22.07 13.65 -1.61
C ALA A 99 22.78 12.28 -1.65
N THR A 100 22.97 11.66 -0.49
CA THR A 100 23.59 10.31 -0.41
C THR A 100 22.69 9.25 -1.10
N LEU A 101 21.37 9.31 -0.92
CA LEU A 101 20.45 8.38 -1.57
C LEU A 101 20.41 8.58 -3.09
N VAL A 102 20.41 9.82 -3.56
CA VAL A 102 20.45 10.16 -4.99
C VAL A 102 21.76 9.66 -5.61
N ALA A 103 22.91 9.91 -4.96
CA ALA A 103 24.20 9.40 -5.40
C ALA A 103 24.26 7.86 -5.39
N GLY A 104 23.46 7.20 -4.56
CA GLY A 104 23.31 5.76 -4.51
C GLY A 104 22.34 5.17 -5.55
N GLY A 105 21.68 6.02 -6.36
CA GLY A 105 20.77 5.56 -7.42
C GLY A 105 19.27 5.68 -7.12
N LEU A 106 18.88 6.46 -6.09
CA LEU A 106 17.45 6.76 -5.87
C LEU A 106 16.88 7.53 -7.07
N ARG A 107 15.79 7.05 -7.66
CA ARG A 107 15.20 7.59 -8.90
C ARG A 107 13.95 8.44 -8.66
N SER A 108 13.15 8.13 -7.65
CA SER A 108 11.92 8.88 -7.34
C SER A 108 11.55 8.76 -5.87
N VAL A 109 10.68 9.67 -5.41
CA VAL A 109 10.16 9.66 -4.03
C VAL A 109 8.64 9.76 -4.06
N GLN A 110 7.98 8.91 -3.29
CA GLN A 110 6.57 9.04 -2.93
C GLN A 110 6.46 9.47 -1.46
N LEU A 111 5.90 10.64 -1.22
CA LEU A 111 5.75 11.20 0.11
C LEU A 111 4.30 11.04 0.60
N SER A 112 4.12 10.45 1.77
CA SER A 112 2.79 10.28 2.38
C SER A 112 2.32 11.55 3.07
N VAL A 113 1.09 11.98 2.77
CA VAL A 113 0.43 13.10 3.43
C VAL A 113 -0.95 12.65 3.96
N GLN A 114 -1.38 13.18 5.11
CA GLN A 114 -2.65 12.76 5.72
C GLN A 114 -3.75 13.79 5.57
N HIS A 115 -3.41 15.07 5.59
CA HIS A 115 -4.32 16.20 5.45
C HIS A 115 -3.53 17.47 5.12
N THR A 116 -4.20 18.50 4.61
CA THR A 116 -3.59 19.81 4.31
C THR A 116 -3.36 20.66 5.53
N ARG A 117 -4.20 20.51 6.56
CA ARG A 117 -4.06 21.24 7.84
C ARG A 117 -3.15 20.46 8.79
N PRO A 118 -2.16 21.14 9.42
CA PRO A 118 -1.20 20.50 10.32
C PRO A 118 -1.87 19.72 11.47
N ASP A 119 -2.83 20.35 12.16
CA ASP A 119 -3.56 19.74 13.29
C ASP A 119 -4.30 18.45 12.90
N ALA A 120 -4.99 18.45 11.76
CA ALA A 120 -5.71 17.29 11.25
C ALA A 120 -4.74 16.19 10.78
N SER A 121 -3.67 16.58 10.06
CA SER A 121 -2.63 15.66 9.61
C SER A 121 -1.96 14.94 10.78
N GLU A 122 -1.61 15.66 11.84
CA GLU A 122 -0.92 15.13 13.02
C GLU A 122 -1.83 14.24 13.86
N ARG A 123 -3.13 14.56 13.98
CA ARG A 123 -4.12 13.66 14.61
C ARG A 123 -4.23 12.34 13.87
N ILE A 124 -4.30 12.38 12.53
CA ILE A 124 -4.39 11.16 11.69
C ILE A 124 -3.09 10.35 11.78
N ALA A 125 -1.94 11.02 11.73
CA ALA A 125 -0.63 10.40 11.80
C ALA A 125 -0.28 9.88 13.21
N GLY A 126 -0.95 10.34 14.24
CA GLY A 126 -0.64 10.05 15.64
C GLY A 126 0.72 10.59 16.11
N ALA A 127 1.29 11.59 15.39
CA ALA A 127 2.59 12.18 15.67
C ALA A 127 2.73 13.56 15.01
N ARG A 128 3.53 14.44 15.59
CA ARG A 128 3.91 15.73 14.99
C ARG A 128 4.81 15.48 13.78
N SER A 129 4.34 15.72 12.58
CA SER A 129 5.05 15.35 11.36
C SER A 129 4.83 16.29 10.16
N PHE A 130 3.83 17.16 10.19
CA PHE A 130 3.46 17.97 9.03
C PHE A 130 4.61 18.87 8.55
N ALA A 131 5.25 19.61 9.43
CA ALA A 131 6.39 20.46 9.09
C ALA A 131 7.60 19.67 8.55
N ALA A 132 7.80 18.42 8.99
CA ALA A 132 8.84 17.56 8.44
C ALA A 132 8.53 17.13 7.00
N LYS A 133 7.26 16.82 6.69
CA LYS A 133 6.80 16.49 5.33
C LYS A 133 6.96 17.65 4.37
N GLU A 134 6.59 18.85 4.80
CA GLU A 134 6.76 20.08 4.02
C GLU A 134 8.24 20.35 3.71
N ARG A 135 9.13 20.18 4.69
CA ARG A 135 10.59 20.27 4.45
C ARG A 135 11.05 19.20 3.48
N ALA A 136 10.59 17.95 3.63
CA ALA A 136 10.93 16.85 2.74
C ALA A 136 10.49 17.13 1.29
N ALA A 137 9.27 17.64 1.08
CA ALA A 137 8.79 18.03 -0.25
C ALA A 137 9.70 19.08 -0.90
N ARG A 138 10.11 20.12 -0.15
CA ARG A 138 11.06 21.14 -0.65
C ARG A 138 12.41 20.51 -1.03
N LEU A 139 12.97 19.63 -0.20
CA LEU A 139 14.25 18.96 -0.47
C LEU A 139 14.17 18.10 -1.72
N ILE A 140 13.11 17.30 -1.89
CA ILE A 140 12.89 16.43 -3.05
C ILE A 140 12.81 17.28 -4.33
N ARG A 141 12.05 18.37 -4.31
CA ARG A 141 11.94 19.32 -5.43
C ARG A 141 13.28 19.95 -5.79
N THR A 142 14.03 20.44 -4.79
CA THR A 142 15.35 21.06 -4.99
C THR A 142 16.35 20.05 -5.58
N ALA A 143 16.23 18.77 -5.21
CA ALA A 143 17.07 17.70 -5.76
C ALA A 143 16.67 17.28 -7.20
N GLY A 144 15.57 17.81 -7.75
CA GLY A 144 15.11 17.50 -9.12
C GLY A 144 14.61 16.06 -9.31
N LEU A 145 14.23 15.38 -8.22
CA LEU A 145 13.68 14.02 -8.31
C LEU A 145 12.20 14.04 -8.75
N PRO A 146 11.77 13.05 -9.55
CA PRO A 146 10.36 12.75 -9.73
C PRO A 146 9.68 12.57 -8.38
N PHE A 147 8.56 13.30 -8.18
CA PHE A 147 7.95 13.46 -6.86
C PHE A 147 6.45 13.15 -6.91
N GLY A 148 6.03 12.13 -6.16
CA GLY A 148 4.64 11.80 -5.95
C GLY A 148 4.17 12.08 -4.53
N LEU A 149 2.93 12.59 -4.38
CA LEU A 149 2.22 12.56 -3.10
C LEU A 149 1.28 11.35 -3.04
N ASN A 150 1.17 10.76 -1.85
CA ASN A 150 0.15 9.74 -1.57
C ASN A 150 -0.69 10.17 -0.36
N ALA A 151 -2.01 10.22 -0.56
CA ALA A 151 -2.97 10.45 0.50
C ALA A 151 -3.93 9.26 0.61
N VAL A 152 -3.82 8.51 1.72
CA VAL A 152 -4.78 7.44 2.03
C VAL A 152 -6.07 8.06 2.53
N LEU A 153 -7.14 7.89 1.75
CA LEU A 153 -8.44 8.51 2.00
C LEU A 153 -9.29 7.67 2.95
N HIS A 154 -9.86 8.36 3.90
CA HIS A 154 -10.80 7.82 4.86
C HIS A 154 -11.77 8.92 5.33
N ARG A 155 -12.73 8.57 6.17
CA ARG A 155 -13.78 9.50 6.65
C ARG A 155 -13.25 10.88 7.08
N ALA A 156 -12.09 10.95 7.72
CA ALA A 156 -11.59 12.19 8.31
C ALA A 156 -10.87 13.13 7.33
N ASN A 157 -10.54 12.68 6.11
CA ASN A 157 -9.79 13.49 5.15
C ASN A 157 -10.35 13.48 3.71
N ILE A 158 -11.31 12.60 3.42
CA ILE A 158 -11.84 12.48 2.04
C ILE A 158 -12.56 13.75 1.56
N ASP A 159 -13.15 14.53 2.46
CA ASP A 159 -13.78 15.81 2.12
C ASP A 159 -12.75 16.90 1.79
N ALA A 160 -11.46 16.70 2.11
CA ALA A 160 -10.35 17.61 1.80
C ALA A 160 -9.61 17.24 0.49
N VAL A 161 -10.24 16.46 -0.41
CA VAL A 161 -9.61 16.01 -1.67
C VAL A 161 -9.22 17.19 -2.56
N ASP A 162 -10.04 18.23 -2.65
CA ASP A 162 -9.74 19.42 -3.46
C ASP A 162 -8.47 20.12 -2.93
N GLU A 163 -8.40 20.36 -1.63
CA GLU A 163 -7.26 20.97 -0.96
C GLU A 163 -5.99 20.08 -1.01
N LEU A 164 -6.15 18.76 -0.99
CA LEU A 164 -5.01 17.84 -1.16
C LEU A 164 -4.41 17.92 -2.57
N ILE A 165 -5.24 18.14 -3.59
CA ILE A 165 -4.77 18.38 -4.96
C ILE A 165 -4.04 19.72 -5.03
N ASP A 166 -4.57 20.77 -4.40
CA ASP A 166 -3.89 22.08 -4.34
C ASP A 166 -2.56 22.00 -3.58
N LEU A 167 -2.50 21.22 -2.51
CA LEU A 167 -1.26 20.97 -1.77
C LEU A 167 -0.21 20.28 -2.66
N ALA A 168 -0.63 19.31 -3.48
CA ALA A 168 0.27 18.63 -4.42
C ALA A 168 0.86 19.61 -5.43
N LEU A 169 0.03 20.49 -5.99
CA LEU A 169 0.48 21.56 -6.88
C LEU A 169 1.44 22.54 -6.17
N ALA A 170 1.08 22.99 -4.98
CA ALA A 170 1.88 23.93 -4.20
C ALA A 170 3.25 23.35 -3.81
N TRP A 171 3.30 22.05 -3.49
CA TRP A 171 4.54 21.35 -3.19
C TRP A 171 5.30 20.92 -4.45
N GLY A 172 4.70 21.11 -5.63
CA GLY A 172 5.28 20.82 -6.93
C GLY A 172 5.44 19.33 -7.18
N ALA A 173 4.47 18.54 -6.75
CA ALA A 173 4.42 17.13 -7.09
C ALA A 173 4.07 16.94 -8.56
N ASP A 174 4.66 15.89 -9.18
CA ASP A 174 4.33 15.49 -10.55
C ASP A 174 3.07 14.61 -10.57
N ARG A 175 2.78 13.96 -9.45
CA ARG A 175 1.67 13.01 -9.29
C ARG A 175 1.08 13.10 -7.87
N ILE A 176 -0.25 12.98 -7.78
CA ILE A 176 -0.92 12.67 -6.52
C ILE A 176 -1.74 11.39 -6.64
N GLU A 177 -1.54 10.49 -5.70
CA GLU A 177 -2.36 9.28 -5.53
C GLU A 177 -3.31 9.48 -4.35
N LEU A 178 -4.59 9.53 -4.67
CA LEU A 178 -5.71 9.57 -3.74
C LEU A 178 -6.17 8.12 -3.54
N ALA A 179 -5.50 7.42 -2.61
CA ALA A 179 -5.63 5.99 -2.42
C ALA A 179 -6.78 5.65 -1.46
N ASN A 180 -7.56 4.62 -1.77
CA ASN A 180 -8.52 4.08 -0.82
C ASN A 180 -7.81 3.40 0.36
N THR A 181 -8.36 3.55 1.58
CA THR A 181 -7.88 2.81 2.76
C THR A 181 -7.97 1.30 2.52
N GLN A 182 -6.85 0.61 2.68
CA GLN A 182 -6.77 -0.85 2.67
C GLN A 182 -7.13 -1.36 4.07
N PHE A 183 -8.28 -2.02 4.21
CA PHE A 183 -8.79 -2.49 5.51
C PHE A 183 -8.11 -3.80 5.95
N HIS A 184 -6.81 -3.69 6.26
CA HIS A 184 -5.98 -4.73 6.84
C HIS A 184 -5.29 -4.20 8.09
N GLY A 185 -4.77 -5.05 8.94
CA GLY A 185 -4.02 -4.67 10.13
C GLY A 185 -4.78 -3.67 11.01
N TRP A 186 -4.16 -2.53 11.28
CA TRP A 186 -4.72 -1.45 12.12
C TRP A 186 -5.91 -0.77 11.46
N ALA A 187 -5.89 -0.60 10.13
CA ALA A 187 -7.02 -0.05 9.40
C ALA A 187 -8.29 -0.92 9.57
N LEU A 188 -8.15 -2.25 9.58
CA LEU A 188 -9.27 -3.15 9.81
C LEU A 188 -9.85 -3.01 11.24
N ARG A 189 -8.99 -2.84 12.25
CA ARG A 189 -9.42 -2.56 13.63
C ARG A 189 -10.23 -1.26 13.72
N ASN A 190 -9.81 -0.25 12.96
CA ASN A 190 -10.40 1.09 12.95
C ASN A 190 -11.50 1.27 11.88
N ARG A 191 -11.91 0.21 11.17
CA ARG A 191 -12.79 0.31 10.00
C ARG A 191 -14.04 1.16 10.22
N THR A 192 -14.63 1.07 11.39
CA THR A 192 -15.86 1.83 11.75
C THR A 192 -15.62 3.34 11.78
N ALA A 193 -14.43 3.77 12.20
CA ALA A 193 -14.03 5.17 12.27
C ALA A 193 -13.49 5.67 10.92
N LEU A 194 -12.94 4.78 10.10
CA LEU A 194 -12.26 5.13 8.85
C LEU A 194 -13.17 5.10 7.63
N LEU A 195 -14.18 4.22 7.60
CA LEU A 195 -15.01 4.02 6.41
C LEU A 195 -15.79 5.29 6.07
N PRO A 196 -15.57 5.91 4.89
CA PRO A 196 -16.31 7.09 4.47
C PRO A 196 -17.76 6.73 4.10
N SER A 197 -18.67 7.71 4.14
CA SER A 197 -20.02 7.55 3.65
C SER A 197 -20.10 7.59 2.13
N HIS A 198 -21.19 7.09 1.55
CA HIS A 198 -21.45 7.18 0.11
C HIS A 198 -21.40 8.63 -0.38
N ASP A 199 -22.00 9.56 0.37
CA ASP A 199 -22.03 10.98 0.00
C ASP A 199 -20.63 11.59 -0.02
N GLN A 200 -19.78 11.25 0.96
CA GLN A 200 -18.38 11.69 0.96
C GLN A 200 -17.64 11.19 -0.27
N ILE A 201 -17.80 9.91 -0.61
CA ILE A 201 -17.15 9.31 -1.79
C ILE A 201 -17.69 9.95 -3.07
N ALA A 202 -19.00 10.19 -3.18
CA ALA A 202 -19.60 10.82 -4.35
C ALA A 202 -19.07 12.25 -4.56
N ARG A 203 -18.99 13.06 -3.48
CA ARG A 203 -18.39 14.40 -3.55
C ARG A 203 -16.93 14.36 -3.99
N ALA A 204 -16.12 13.50 -3.37
CA ALA A 204 -14.71 13.37 -3.72
C ALA A 204 -14.52 12.93 -5.18
N ARG A 205 -15.31 11.97 -5.67
CA ARG A 205 -15.31 11.53 -7.08
C ARG A 205 -15.63 12.68 -8.04
N ALA A 206 -16.62 13.51 -7.72
CA ALA A 206 -16.99 14.67 -8.53
C ALA A 206 -15.85 15.72 -8.57
N VAL A 207 -15.20 15.97 -7.43
CA VAL A 207 -14.02 16.85 -7.36
C VAL A 207 -12.90 16.31 -8.24
N VAL A 208 -12.55 15.03 -8.10
CA VAL A 208 -11.48 14.39 -8.89
C VAL A 208 -11.76 14.47 -10.39
N ALA A 209 -13.00 14.19 -10.83
CA ALA A 209 -13.38 14.28 -12.23
C ALA A 209 -13.17 15.69 -12.79
N ARG A 210 -13.71 16.70 -12.11
CA ARG A 210 -13.55 18.11 -12.47
C ARG A 210 -12.07 18.54 -12.53
N ARG A 211 -11.29 18.15 -11.51
CA ARG A 211 -9.86 18.53 -11.43
C ARG A 211 -9.02 17.86 -12.53
N ARG A 212 -9.33 16.63 -12.91
CA ARG A 212 -8.65 15.97 -14.05
C ARG A 212 -8.82 16.73 -15.35
N GLU A 213 -10.02 17.21 -15.62
CA GLU A 213 -10.30 18.02 -16.82
C GLU A 213 -9.53 19.34 -16.79
N LEU A 214 -9.48 20.02 -15.65
CA LEU A 214 -8.81 21.30 -15.48
C LEU A 214 -7.28 21.21 -15.52
N LEU A 215 -6.71 20.18 -14.90
CA LEU A 215 -5.26 20.06 -14.73
C LEU A 215 -4.56 19.39 -15.92
N GLY A 216 -5.28 18.54 -16.68
CA GLY A 216 -4.71 17.88 -17.86
C GLY A 216 -3.40 17.14 -17.51
N LYS A 217 -2.29 17.60 -18.11
CA LYS A 217 -0.96 17.04 -17.90
C LYS A 217 -0.13 17.72 -16.80
N LEU A 218 -0.67 18.75 -16.15
CA LEU A 218 0.07 19.53 -15.16
C LEU A 218 0.36 18.71 -13.88
N LEU A 219 -0.57 17.83 -13.52
CA LEU A 219 -0.47 16.93 -12.36
C LEU A 219 -1.13 15.60 -12.74
N GLU A 220 -0.39 14.49 -12.61
CA GLU A 220 -1.00 13.17 -12.75
C GLU A 220 -1.87 12.89 -11.50
N LEU A 221 -3.19 12.80 -11.71
CA LEU A 221 -4.16 12.58 -10.65
C LEU A 221 -4.66 11.13 -10.69
N VAL A 222 -4.19 10.29 -9.77
CA VAL A 222 -4.62 8.92 -9.61
C VAL A 222 -5.69 8.82 -8.53
N TRP A 223 -6.84 8.28 -8.89
CA TRP A 223 -7.94 8.01 -7.97
C TRP A 223 -8.16 6.52 -7.86
N VAL A 224 -7.94 5.97 -6.68
CA VAL A 224 -8.26 4.58 -6.36
C VAL A 224 -9.58 4.55 -5.60
N ALA A 225 -10.67 4.28 -6.33
CA ALA A 225 -12.01 4.23 -5.73
C ALA A 225 -12.14 3.08 -4.73
N PRO A 226 -12.97 3.22 -3.68
CA PRO A 226 -13.32 2.11 -2.80
C PRO A 226 -14.08 1.01 -3.55
N ASP A 227 -13.79 -0.25 -3.25
CA ASP A 227 -14.36 -1.42 -3.95
C ASP A 227 -15.88 -1.52 -3.82
N HIS A 228 -16.41 -1.10 -2.68
CA HIS A 228 -17.83 -1.24 -2.34
C HIS A 228 -18.77 -0.24 -3.05
N VAL A 229 -18.23 0.71 -3.81
CA VAL A 229 -19.06 1.79 -4.42
C VAL A 229 -19.70 1.34 -5.71
N ASP A 230 -18.97 0.58 -6.53
CA ASP A 230 -19.44 0.24 -7.87
C ASP A 230 -20.11 -1.14 -7.93
N GLY A 231 -20.14 -1.87 -6.80
CA GLY A 231 -20.73 -3.22 -6.71
C GLY A 231 -20.05 -4.25 -7.59
N THR A 232 -18.81 -3.96 -8.02
CA THR A 232 -17.94 -4.86 -8.76
C THR A 232 -16.67 -5.07 -7.96
N ALA A 233 -16.28 -6.33 -7.77
CA ALA A 233 -15.00 -6.63 -7.13
C ALA A 233 -13.85 -6.12 -7.99
N LYS A 234 -12.82 -5.53 -7.38
CA LYS A 234 -11.61 -5.14 -8.10
C LYS A 234 -10.70 -6.33 -8.30
N PRO A 235 -10.00 -6.40 -9.44
CA PRO A 235 -9.00 -7.43 -9.65
C PRO A 235 -7.90 -7.32 -8.60
N CYS A 236 -7.50 -8.44 -8.02
CA CYS A 236 -6.41 -8.52 -7.08
C CYS A 236 -5.08 -8.32 -7.83
N MET A 237 -4.64 -7.05 -8.04
CA MET A 237 -3.39 -6.75 -8.76
C MET A 237 -3.28 -7.47 -10.14
N GLY A 238 -4.38 -7.51 -10.90
CA GLY A 238 -4.43 -8.27 -12.16
C GLY A 238 -4.48 -9.79 -12.01
N GLY A 239 -4.78 -10.27 -10.81
CA GLY A 239 -4.80 -11.67 -10.39
C GLY A 239 -3.89 -11.93 -9.20
N TRP A 240 -4.13 -13.03 -8.49
CA TRP A 240 -3.34 -13.42 -7.33
C TRP A 240 -1.88 -13.72 -7.71
N GLY A 241 -0.92 -12.98 -7.13
CA GLY A 241 0.50 -13.18 -7.41
C GLY A 241 0.83 -13.08 -8.90
N ALA A 242 0.18 -12.16 -9.66
CA ALA A 242 0.30 -12.07 -11.11
C ALA A 242 1.22 -10.94 -11.59
N VAL A 243 1.39 -9.87 -10.81
CA VAL A 243 2.06 -8.63 -11.28
C VAL A 243 3.26 -8.26 -10.43
N SER A 244 3.18 -8.44 -9.13
CA SER A 244 4.19 -8.01 -8.18
C SER A 244 4.32 -8.97 -7.00
N LEU A 245 5.41 -8.82 -6.26
CA LEU A 245 5.60 -9.52 -5.00
C LEU A 245 6.01 -8.52 -3.90
N THR A 246 5.75 -8.90 -2.68
CA THR A 246 6.19 -8.16 -1.48
C THR A 246 7.19 -9.01 -0.71
N VAL A 247 8.30 -8.42 -0.31
CA VAL A 247 9.21 -9.02 0.66
C VAL A 247 9.10 -8.23 1.95
N ALA A 248 8.65 -8.89 3.02
CA ALA A 248 8.50 -8.33 4.35
C ALA A 248 9.87 -8.15 5.04
N PRO A 249 9.96 -7.38 6.13
CA PRO A 249 11.25 -7.08 6.76
C PRO A 249 12.05 -8.31 7.19
N ASP A 250 11.38 -9.39 7.58
CA ASP A 250 12.01 -10.66 7.99
C ASP A 250 12.36 -11.61 6.84
N GLY A 251 12.08 -11.19 5.60
CA GLY A 251 12.30 -11.98 4.39
C GLY A 251 11.13 -12.85 3.97
N THR A 252 9.99 -12.79 4.65
CA THR A 252 8.76 -13.45 4.22
C THR A 252 8.28 -12.87 2.89
N VAL A 253 7.94 -13.74 1.93
CA VAL A 253 7.51 -13.32 0.57
C VAL A 253 6.02 -13.53 0.39
N LEU A 254 5.34 -12.49 -0.03
CA LEU A 254 3.89 -12.44 -0.15
C LEU A 254 3.47 -11.98 -1.56
N PRO A 255 2.36 -12.48 -2.10
CA PRO A 255 1.77 -11.95 -3.35
C PRO A 255 1.22 -10.52 -3.20
N CYS A 256 0.87 -10.11 -1.99
CA CYS A 256 0.59 -8.73 -1.58
C CYS A 256 0.72 -8.62 -0.04
N PRO A 257 0.92 -7.42 0.54
CA PRO A 257 1.09 -7.26 1.99
C PRO A 257 -0.07 -7.86 2.82
N ALA A 258 -1.30 -7.75 2.31
CA ALA A 258 -2.49 -8.24 2.97
C ALA A 258 -2.57 -9.77 3.07
N ALA A 259 -1.84 -10.49 2.23
CA ALA A 259 -1.86 -11.95 2.19
C ALA A 259 -1.33 -12.59 3.48
N ALA A 260 -0.52 -11.88 4.25
CA ALA A 260 -0.09 -12.31 5.59
C ALA A 260 -1.28 -12.61 6.54
N SER A 261 -2.46 -12.07 6.27
CA SER A 261 -3.66 -12.30 7.08
C SER A 261 -4.40 -13.62 6.78
N LEU A 262 -4.00 -14.35 5.73
CA LEU A 262 -4.68 -15.58 5.33
C LEU A 262 -4.11 -16.79 6.09
N PRO A 263 -4.92 -17.49 6.89
CA PRO A 263 -4.47 -18.70 7.58
C PRO A 263 -4.18 -19.83 6.58
N GLY A 264 -3.17 -20.63 6.87
CA GLY A 264 -2.78 -21.78 6.04
C GLY A 264 -2.15 -21.41 4.70
N LEU A 265 -1.80 -20.14 4.47
CA LEU A 265 -1.08 -19.72 3.28
C LEU A 265 0.40 -20.14 3.34
N ASP A 266 0.98 -20.22 4.53
CA ASP A 266 2.37 -20.58 4.81
C ASP A 266 3.36 -19.88 3.85
N PRO A 267 3.45 -18.55 3.90
CA PRO A 267 4.27 -17.80 2.97
C PRO A 267 5.76 -18.17 3.10
N PRO A 268 6.46 -18.40 1.98
CA PRO A 268 7.88 -18.76 1.99
C PRO A 268 8.75 -17.57 2.41
N ASN A 269 10.02 -17.86 2.76
CA ASN A 269 11.00 -16.87 3.16
C ASN A 269 12.24 -16.93 2.26
N VAL A 270 12.80 -15.76 1.90
CA VAL A 270 14.00 -15.65 1.04
C VAL A 270 15.25 -16.29 1.64
N ARG A 271 15.28 -16.49 2.97
CA ARG A 271 16.38 -17.21 3.64
C ARG A 271 16.38 -18.71 3.36
N ALA A 272 15.23 -19.26 2.94
CA ALA A 272 15.07 -20.71 2.67
C ALA A 272 14.88 -21.01 1.19
N HIS A 273 14.32 -20.11 0.43
CA HIS A 273 13.96 -20.33 -0.97
C HIS A 273 14.32 -19.14 -1.84
N ARG A 274 14.72 -19.38 -3.06
CA ARG A 274 14.97 -18.35 -4.07
C ARG A 274 13.65 -17.77 -4.58
N LEU A 275 13.68 -16.49 -5.01
CA LEU A 275 12.47 -15.78 -5.51
C LEU A 275 11.88 -16.42 -6.77
N ASP A 276 12.68 -17.01 -7.65
CA ASP A 276 12.19 -17.75 -8.83
C ASP A 276 11.35 -18.96 -8.43
N TRP A 277 11.84 -19.79 -7.51
CA TRP A 277 11.07 -20.91 -6.98
C TRP A 277 9.80 -20.42 -6.27
N ILE A 278 9.91 -19.35 -5.46
CA ILE A 278 8.77 -18.75 -4.74
C ILE A 278 7.69 -18.31 -5.72
N TRP A 279 8.07 -17.57 -6.75
CA TRP A 279 7.13 -17.05 -7.75
C TRP A 279 6.41 -18.14 -8.52
N TRP A 280 7.15 -19.15 -8.99
CA TRP A 280 6.59 -20.16 -9.89
C TRP A 280 5.96 -21.35 -9.18
N HIS A 281 6.44 -21.72 -8.00
CA HIS A 281 6.14 -23.02 -7.40
C HIS A 281 5.57 -22.95 -5.98
N SER A 282 5.75 -21.86 -5.26
CA SER A 282 5.25 -21.77 -3.89
C SER A 282 3.72 -21.87 -3.83
N PRO A 283 3.15 -22.70 -2.94
CA PRO A 283 1.71 -22.77 -2.71
C PRO A 283 1.10 -21.40 -2.38
N ALA A 284 1.81 -20.54 -1.65
CA ALA A 284 1.36 -19.19 -1.32
C ALA A 284 1.08 -18.34 -2.57
N PHE A 285 1.85 -18.52 -3.64
CA PHE A 285 1.67 -17.80 -4.90
C PHE A 285 0.73 -18.50 -5.89
N THR A 286 0.63 -19.83 -5.83
CA THR A 286 -0.17 -20.59 -6.79
C THR A 286 -1.61 -20.83 -6.33
N ALA A 287 -1.92 -20.65 -5.03
CA ALA A 287 -3.21 -21.00 -4.41
C ALA A 287 -4.44 -20.45 -5.14
N TYR A 288 -4.35 -19.21 -5.64
CA TYR A 288 -5.49 -18.55 -6.29
C TYR A 288 -5.14 -18.03 -7.70
N ARG A 289 -4.10 -18.58 -8.33
CA ARG A 289 -3.80 -18.35 -9.75
C ARG A 289 -4.78 -19.09 -10.65
N GLY A 290 -5.16 -18.46 -11.76
CA GLY A 290 -6.12 -19.01 -12.70
C GLY A 290 -7.55 -19.06 -12.16
N GLU A 291 -8.38 -19.95 -12.71
CA GLU A 291 -9.82 -20.01 -12.43
C GLU A 291 -10.27 -21.31 -11.71
N SER A 292 -9.40 -22.31 -11.60
CA SER A 292 -9.75 -23.64 -11.09
C SER A 292 -10.20 -23.64 -9.62
N TRP A 293 -9.72 -22.70 -8.81
CA TRP A 293 -10.09 -22.53 -7.40
C TRP A 293 -11.46 -21.85 -7.22
N MET A 294 -11.97 -21.16 -8.28
CA MET A 294 -13.20 -20.37 -8.19
C MET A 294 -14.42 -21.25 -7.95
N ARG A 295 -15.31 -20.76 -7.11
CA ARG A 295 -16.64 -21.34 -6.86
C ARG A 295 -17.73 -20.47 -7.51
N ASP A 296 -18.94 -20.97 -7.56
CA ASP A 296 -20.07 -20.16 -7.99
C ASP A 296 -20.35 -19.02 -6.99
N PRO A 297 -20.75 -17.83 -7.46
CA PRO A 297 -21.08 -17.49 -8.87
C PRO A 297 -19.85 -17.15 -9.76
N CYS A 298 -18.63 -16.98 -9.21
CA CYS A 298 -17.47 -16.57 -10.00
C CYS A 298 -17.13 -17.56 -11.13
N ARG A 299 -17.25 -18.87 -10.90
CA ARG A 299 -16.95 -19.91 -11.91
C ARG A 299 -17.75 -19.72 -13.20
N GLY A 300 -19.04 -19.38 -13.10
CA GLY A 300 -19.93 -19.12 -14.23
C GLY A 300 -19.97 -17.67 -14.70
N CYS A 301 -19.24 -16.75 -14.08
CA CYS A 301 -19.33 -15.32 -14.35
C CYS A 301 -18.55 -14.93 -15.61
N ALA A 302 -19.16 -14.09 -16.46
CA ALA A 302 -18.49 -13.55 -17.64
C ALA A 302 -17.30 -12.61 -17.30
N LEU A 303 -17.29 -12.05 -16.08
CA LEU A 303 -16.24 -11.13 -15.62
C LEU A 303 -15.08 -11.85 -14.92
N ARG A 304 -15.12 -13.19 -14.76
CA ARG A 304 -14.10 -13.93 -13.98
C ARG A 304 -12.66 -13.71 -14.46
N GLY A 305 -12.46 -13.51 -15.76
CA GLY A 305 -11.15 -13.20 -16.35
C GLY A 305 -10.74 -11.73 -16.21
N VAL A 306 -11.63 -10.87 -15.70
CA VAL A 306 -11.40 -9.42 -15.50
C VAL A 306 -11.17 -9.10 -14.02
N ASP A 307 -12.05 -9.59 -13.16
CA ASP A 307 -11.99 -9.31 -11.71
C ASP A 307 -11.25 -10.39 -10.92
N HIS A 308 -10.94 -11.53 -11.53
CA HIS A 308 -10.26 -12.68 -10.92
C HIS A 308 -10.89 -13.12 -9.58
N GLY A 309 -12.22 -12.94 -9.44
CA GLY A 309 -12.98 -13.24 -8.23
C GLY A 309 -12.80 -12.23 -7.09
N GLY A 310 -12.10 -11.12 -7.31
CA GLY A 310 -11.86 -10.05 -6.35
C GLY A 310 -10.71 -10.32 -5.37
N CYS A 311 -10.66 -9.57 -4.28
CA CYS A 311 -9.61 -9.66 -3.26
C CYS A 311 -9.81 -10.84 -2.30
N ARG A 312 -8.89 -11.81 -2.28
CA ARG A 312 -8.96 -12.99 -1.41
C ARG A 312 -8.84 -12.64 0.08
N CYS A 313 -7.98 -11.68 0.39
CA CYS A 313 -7.79 -11.20 1.76
C CYS A 313 -9.06 -10.50 2.29
N GLN A 314 -9.76 -9.74 1.46
CA GLN A 314 -11.04 -9.11 1.81
C GLN A 314 -12.16 -10.14 1.95
N ALA A 315 -12.22 -11.12 1.05
CA ALA A 315 -13.17 -12.23 1.15
C ALA A 315 -13.00 -12.94 2.49
N TYR A 316 -11.76 -13.29 2.86
CA TYR A 316 -11.48 -13.91 4.15
C TYR A 316 -11.84 -12.99 5.33
N ALA A 317 -11.43 -11.74 5.31
CA ALA A 317 -11.68 -10.80 6.41
C ALA A 317 -13.18 -10.58 6.70
N LEU A 318 -14.04 -10.72 5.69
CA LEU A 318 -15.47 -10.51 5.80
C LEU A 318 -16.28 -11.80 6.02
N THR A 319 -15.81 -12.94 5.51
CA THR A 319 -16.58 -14.20 5.51
C THR A 319 -15.90 -15.33 6.29
N GLY A 320 -14.62 -15.21 6.62
CA GLY A 320 -13.82 -16.29 7.20
C GLY A 320 -13.33 -17.33 6.16
N ASP A 321 -13.61 -17.12 4.86
CA ASP A 321 -13.23 -18.06 3.79
C ASP A 321 -12.71 -17.29 2.56
N ALA A 322 -11.42 -17.43 2.27
CA ALA A 322 -10.77 -16.76 1.14
C ALA A 322 -11.22 -17.31 -0.23
N THR A 323 -11.88 -18.46 -0.29
CA THR A 323 -12.40 -19.06 -1.54
C THR A 323 -13.78 -18.53 -1.94
N ARG A 324 -14.45 -17.79 -1.07
CA ARG A 324 -15.74 -17.16 -1.38
C ARG A 324 -15.58 -16.01 -2.38
N THR A 325 -16.65 -15.75 -3.11
CA THR A 325 -16.74 -14.52 -3.94
C THR A 325 -16.51 -13.31 -3.05
N ASP A 326 -15.69 -12.37 -3.51
CA ASP A 326 -15.46 -11.13 -2.77
C ASP A 326 -16.78 -10.42 -2.48
N PRO A 327 -17.14 -10.14 -1.21
CA PRO A 327 -18.40 -9.49 -0.85
C PRO A 327 -18.58 -8.08 -1.43
N ALA A 328 -17.55 -7.42 -1.95
CA ALA A 328 -17.68 -6.18 -2.70
C ALA A 328 -18.46 -6.37 -4.02
N CYS A 329 -18.42 -7.58 -4.60
CA CYS A 329 -19.20 -7.91 -5.78
C CYS A 329 -20.71 -8.03 -5.42
N ARG A 330 -21.58 -7.32 -6.17
CA ARG A 330 -23.02 -7.38 -5.99
C ARG A 330 -23.64 -8.76 -6.22
N LEU A 331 -22.94 -9.64 -6.95
CA LEU A 331 -23.36 -11.02 -7.22
C LEU A 331 -22.93 -11.98 -6.09
N ALA A 332 -22.09 -11.52 -5.15
CA ALA A 332 -21.67 -12.36 -4.03
C ALA A 332 -22.85 -12.69 -3.11
N PRO A 333 -23.00 -13.96 -2.69
CA PRO A 333 -24.01 -14.33 -1.68
C PRO A 333 -23.89 -13.51 -0.39
N ASP A 334 -22.65 -13.12 -0.06
CA ASP A 334 -22.31 -12.38 1.15
C ASP A 334 -22.28 -10.85 0.96
N HIS A 335 -22.75 -10.31 -0.17
CA HIS A 335 -22.75 -8.86 -0.46
C HIS A 335 -23.45 -8.02 0.63
N ALA A 336 -24.45 -8.59 1.31
CA ALA A 336 -25.12 -7.92 2.41
C ALA A 336 -24.17 -7.51 3.55
N LEU A 337 -23.04 -8.21 3.76
CA LEU A 337 -22.04 -7.83 4.76
C LEU A 337 -21.44 -6.46 4.46
N VAL A 338 -21.09 -6.20 3.20
CA VAL A 338 -20.52 -4.92 2.77
C VAL A 338 -21.57 -3.81 2.87
N ARG A 339 -22.79 -4.04 2.36
CA ARG A 339 -23.89 -3.05 2.48
C ARG A 339 -24.13 -2.65 3.93
N ASN A 340 -24.24 -3.62 4.84
CA ASN A 340 -24.46 -3.37 6.26
C ASN A 340 -23.31 -2.55 6.90
N LEU A 341 -22.06 -2.76 6.49
CA LEU A 341 -20.95 -1.96 6.97
C LEU A 341 -21.02 -0.52 6.48
N VAL A 342 -21.36 -0.32 5.21
CA VAL A 342 -21.47 1.00 4.58
C VAL A 342 -22.67 1.76 5.15
N ASP A 343 -23.83 1.13 5.32
CA ASP A 343 -25.01 1.74 5.93
C ASP A 343 -24.78 2.17 7.38
N ARG A 344 -24.01 1.37 8.13
CA ARG A 344 -23.56 1.76 9.48
C ARG A 344 -22.59 2.95 9.45
N ALA A 345 -21.76 3.02 8.43
CA ALA A 345 -20.84 4.13 8.25
C ALA A 345 -21.57 5.44 7.88
N ALA A 346 -22.71 5.38 7.20
CA ALA A 346 -23.50 6.55 6.84
C ALA A 346 -24.14 7.26 8.05
N LYS A 347 -24.35 6.55 9.17
CA LYS A 347 -24.96 7.13 10.36
C LYS A 347 -24.03 8.12 11.07
N PRO A 348 -24.53 9.30 11.47
CA PRO A 348 -23.75 10.23 12.30
C PRO A 348 -23.29 9.52 13.59
N ARG A 349 -22.02 9.64 13.89
CA ARG A 349 -21.45 9.14 15.13
C ARG A 349 -20.62 10.24 15.76
N GLY A 350 -20.64 10.32 17.08
CA GLY A 350 -19.74 11.19 17.84
C GLY A 350 -18.26 10.86 17.56
N ASP A 351 -17.38 11.59 18.20
CA ASP A 351 -15.93 11.47 18.03
C ASP A 351 -15.48 10.02 18.18
N LEU A 352 -15.09 9.41 17.05
CA LEU A 352 -14.64 8.03 17.01
C LEU A 352 -13.12 8.03 17.30
N THR A 353 -12.76 7.54 18.47
CA THR A 353 -11.35 7.36 18.82
C THR A 353 -10.73 6.26 17.97
N HIS A 354 -9.58 6.58 17.36
CA HIS A 354 -8.77 5.62 16.64
C HIS A 354 -7.85 4.86 17.59
N VAL A 355 -7.72 3.56 17.39
CA VAL A 355 -6.63 2.80 17.98
C VAL A 355 -5.38 3.08 17.14
N HIS A 356 -4.45 3.82 17.70
CA HIS A 356 -3.20 4.15 17.04
C HIS A 356 -2.30 2.92 16.91
N ARG A 357 -1.61 2.81 15.77
CA ARG A 357 -0.57 1.81 15.57
C ARG A 357 0.47 1.92 16.68
N ALA A 358 0.81 0.81 17.30
CA ALA A 358 1.86 0.72 18.31
C ALA A 358 2.95 -0.24 17.79
N TYR A 359 4.19 0.24 17.79
CA TYR A 359 5.38 -0.59 17.66
C TYR A 359 5.94 -0.80 19.07
N ARG A 360 5.92 -2.03 19.54
CA ARG A 360 6.60 -2.38 20.80
C ARG A 360 7.98 -2.89 20.41
N GLU A 361 9.03 -2.17 20.77
CA GLU A 361 10.34 -2.78 20.87
C GLU A 361 10.24 -3.78 22.03
N GLU A 362 10.51 -5.06 21.77
CA GLU A 362 10.76 -6.00 22.85
C GLU A 362 11.97 -5.44 23.61
N GLY A 363 11.78 -5.12 24.89
CA GLY A 363 12.87 -4.70 25.76
C GLY A 363 13.92 -5.81 25.84
N PRO A 364 15.14 -5.47 26.26
CA PRO A 364 16.25 -6.40 26.34
C PRO A 364 15.95 -7.57 27.25
#